data_6137cdf33f79a40963328077459177a9
#
_entry.id   6137cdf33f79a40963328077459177a9
#
_cell.length_a   1.000
_cell.length_b   1.000
_cell.length_c   1.000
_cell.angle_alpha   90.00
_cell.angle_beta   90.00
_cell.angle_gamma   90.00
#
_symmetry.space_group_name_H-M   'P 1'
#
loop_
_entity.id
_entity.type
_entity.pdbx_description
1 polymer ?
#
loop_
_entity_poly.entity_id
_entity_poly.type
_entity_poly.pdbx_seq_one_letter_code
_entity_poly.pdbx_strand_id
1 'polypeptide(L)' 'EKVINGKTYYYQSINENNGKVYEIMDDEDIGEQIGDYVNGVLILK' A
#
# COMPACT_ATOMS: atom_id res chain seq x y z
N GLU A 1 0.96 -3.10 7.58
CA GLU A 1 -0.32 -3.26 6.89
C GLU A 1 -1.15 -2.01 6.99
N LYS A 2 -1.97 -1.76 5.99
CA LYS A 2 -2.81 -0.57 5.97
C LYS A 2 -4.18 -0.94 5.41
N VAL A 3 -5.23 -0.44 6.04
CA VAL A 3 -6.59 -0.66 5.56
C VAL A 3 -7.03 0.56 4.75
N ILE A 4 -7.45 0.31 3.51
CA ILE A 4 -7.92 1.35 2.59
C ILE A 4 -9.26 0.90 2.04
N ASN A 5 -10.31 1.69 2.26
CA ASN A 5 -11.67 1.37 1.83
C ASN A 5 -12.14 -0.02 2.26
N GLY A 6 -11.78 -0.41 3.49
CA GLY A 6 -12.18 -1.69 4.05
C GLY A 6 -11.35 -2.89 3.61
N LYS A 7 -10.33 -2.69 2.79
CA LYS A 7 -9.44 -3.76 2.34
C LYS A 7 -8.03 -3.54 2.87
N THR A 8 -7.38 -4.62 3.31
CA THR A 8 -6.03 -4.55 3.87
C THR A 8 -4.97 -4.69 2.78
N TYR A 9 -3.98 -3.82 2.82
CA TYR A 9 -2.85 -3.82 1.89
C TYR A 9 -1.55 -3.81 2.67
N TYR A 10 -0.46 -4.20 2.01
CA TYR A 10 0.87 -4.03 2.57
C TYR A 10 1.38 -2.64 2.23
N TYR A 11 1.80 -1.90 3.23
CA TYR A 11 2.34 -0.56 3.06
C TYR A 11 3.80 -0.54 3.47
N GLN A 12 4.67 -0.13 2.54
CA GLN A 12 6.08 0.04 2.83
C GLN A 12 6.40 1.53 2.89
N SER A 13 6.67 2.01 4.08
CA SER A 13 6.99 3.41 4.31
C SER A 13 8.38 3.74 3.81
N ILE A 14 8.52 4.83 3.06
CA ILE A 14 9.81 5.37 2.65
C ILE A 14 10.20 6.48 3.62
N ASN A 15 9.24 7.35 3.92
CA ASN A 15 9.38 8.37 4.96
C ASN A 15 7.99 8.70 5.51
N GLU A 16 7.88 9.79 6.26
CA GLU A 16 6.69 10.14 7.02
C GLU A 16 5.38 10.11 6.21
N ASN A 17 5.40 10.65 4.99
CA ASN A 17 4.21 10.83 4.17
C ASN A 17 4.29 10.12 2.83
N ASN A 18 5.34 9.35 2.62
CA ASN A 18 5.57 8.70 1.33
C ASN A 18 5.81 7.21 1.54
N GLY A 19 5.33 6.41 0.60
CA GLY A 19 5.51 4.96 0.68
C GLY A 19 4.92 4.27 -0.53
N LYS A 20 4.99 2.95 -0.51
CA LYS A 20 4.47 2.10 -1.57
C LYS A 20 3.40 1.19 -1.02
N VAL A 21 2.37 0.95 -1.83
CA VAL A 21 1.24 0.11 -1.44
C VAL A 21 1.22 -1.11 -2.34
N TYR A 22 1.18 -2.29 -1.71
CA TYR A 22 1.18 -3.57 -2.40
C TYR A 22 -0.07 -4.35 -2.06
N GLU A 23 -0.51 -5.16 -2.99
CA GLU A 23 -1.60 -6.09 -2.77
C GLU A 23 -1.14 -7.22 -1.85
N ILE A 24 -2.05 -7.71 -1.01
CA ILE A 24 -1.80 -8.90 -0.20
C ILE A 24 -2.54 -10.07 -0.84
N MET A 25 -1.81 -11.11 -1.17
CA MET A 25 -2.35 -12.31 -1.79
C MET A 25 -3.08 -13.18 -0.76
N ASP A 26 -3.85 -14.15 -1.24
CA ASP A 26 -4.67 -15.02 -0.38
C ASP A 26 -3.84 -15.83 0.63
N ASP A 27 -2.59 -16.12 0.30
CA ASP A 27 -1.68 -16.85 1.18
C ASP A 27 -0.80 -15.92 2.03
N GLU A 28 -1.22 -14.67 2.15
CA GLU A 28 -0.54 -13.61 2.90
C GLU A 28 0.80 -13.17 2.32
N ASP A 29 1.09 -13.57 1.09
CA ASP A 29 2.25 -13.07 0.36
C ASP A 29 1.98 -11.67 -0.17
N ILE A 30 3.06 -10.90 -0.34
CA ILE A 30 2.98 -9.57 -0.93
C ILE A 30 2.92 -9.71 -2.44
N GLY A 31 1.87 -9.14 -3.03
CA GLY A 31 1.67 -9.17 -4.48
C GLY A 31 2.24 -7.95 -5.19
N GLU A 32 1.56 -7.51 -6.24
CA GLU A 32 2.01 -6.40 -7.05
C GLU A 32 1.84 -5.05 -6.35
N GLN A 33 2.69 -4.11 -6.69
CA GLN A 33 2.54 -2.73 -6.25
C GLN A 33 1.35 -2.11 -6.98
N ILE A 34 0.36 -1.67 -6.22
CA ILE A 34 -0.87 -1.11 -6.78
C ILE A 34 -0.91 0.42 -6.70
N GLY A 35 -0.03 1.02 -5.93
CA GLY A 35 -0.04 2.46 -5.80
C GLY A 35 1.10 2.98 -4.95
N ASP A 36 1.10 4.29 -4.77
CA ASP A 36 2.07 5.01 -3.96
C ASP A 36 1.37 6.02 -3.07
N TYR A 37 1.95 6.29 -1.89
CA TYR A 37 1.59 7.46 -1.10
C TYR A 37 2.62 8.54 -1.38
N VAL A 38 2.12 9.71 -1.78
CA VAL A 38 2.96 10.87 -2.05
C VAL A 38 2.38 12.04 -1.24
N ASN A 39 3.15 12.56 -0.31
CA ASN A 39 2.72 13.63 0.59
C ASN A 39 1.42 13.30 1.32
N GLY A 40 1.26 12.05 1.72
CA GLY A 40 0.07 11.60 2.43
C GLY A 40 -1.14 11.31 1.54
N VAL A 41 -0.99 11.41 0.22
CA VAL A 41 -2.06 11.17 -0.74
C VAL A 41 -1.82 9.85 -1.46
N LEU A 42 -2.83 8.99 -1.48
CA LEU A 42 -2.77 7.72 -2.20
C LEU A 42 -2.98 7.93 -3.69
N ILE A 43 -2.04 7.46 -4.48
CA ILE A 43 -2.13 7.50 -5.94
C ILE A 43 -2.10 6.05 -6.44
N LEU A 44 -3.20 5.59 -6.99
CA LEU A 44 -3.31 4.23 -7.55
C LEU A 44 -2.77 4.19 -8.96
N LYS A 45 -2.08 3.12 -9.28
CA LYS A 45 -1.57 2.89 -10.64
C LYS A 45 -2.60 2.25 -11.54
#